data_4b0936ac47dda210fa242c9573c2a1ef
#
_entry.id   4b0936ac47dda210fa242c9573c2a1ef
#
_cell.length_a   1.000
_cell.length_b   1.000
_cell.length_c   1.000
_cell.angle_alpha   90.00
_cell.angle_beta   90.00
_cell.angle_gamma   90.00
#
_symmetry.space_group_name_H-M   'P 1'
#
loop_
_entity.id
_entity.type
_entity.pdbx_description
1 polymer ?
#
loop_
_entity_poly.entity_id
_entity_poly.type
_entity_poly.pdbx_seq_one_letter_code
_entity_poly.pdbx_strand_id
1 'polypeptide(L)'
;MKSPSQDHQVEGDRAAGIQTTERFRRFTQRDDMFNRAFWDDDVRRPEMMEFFESYRVAPVSRRADGFTQKDFALRNAAWAVSDEFSSRGESEGIREGFNALLQPTAKPATTRVGVDDPDAMATEIKRVAKLFGAGIVGIAPYDPRWTYATRVDSKTFKARETGLPDWVTSVIVLGHQMDIDMVATYPSAVAGAATGNAYS
;
A
#
# COMPACT_ATOMS: atom_id res chain seq x y z
N MET A 1 24.08 -9.66 -7.45
CA MET A 1 23.94 -9.84 -5.98
C MET A 1 23.26 -11.17 -5.74
N LYS A 2 23.78 -12.06 -4.88
CA LYS A 2 23.13 -13.36 -4.62
C LYS A 2 21.88 -13.14 -3.80
N SER A 3 20.77 -13.74 -4.21
CA SER A 3 19.56 -13.92 -3.37
C SER A 3 19.98 -14.46 -1.99
N PRO A 4 19.28 -14.11 -0.90
CA PRO A 4 19.55 -14.73 0.41
C PRO A 4 19.61 -16.23 0.24
N SER A 5 20.55 -16.89 0.94
CA SER A 5 20.69 -18.34 0.84
C SER A 5 19.36 -19.00 1.21
N GLN A 6 19.04 -20.13 0.57
CA GLN A 6 17.83 -20.89 0.89
C GLN A 6 17.70 -21.18 2.40
N ASP A 7 18.82 -21.33 3.09
CA ASP A 7 18.86 -21.58 4.53
C ASP A 7 18.32 -20.42 5.36
N HIS A 8 18.66 -19.17 5.02
CA HIS A 8 18.10 -17.99 5.69
C HIS A 8 16.59 -17.81 5.43
N GLN A 9 16.11 -18.21 4.26
CA GLN A 9 14.68 -18.16 3.94
C GLN A 9 13.91 -19.18 4.78
N VAL A 10 14.43 -20.39 4.91
CA VAL A 10 13.81 -21.48 5.72
C VAL A 10 13.79 -21.11 7.21
N GLU A 11 14.83 -20.48 7.71
CA GLU A 11 14.91 -20.04 9.11
C GLU A 11 13.93 -18.90 9.39
N GLY A 12 13.83 -17.91 8.50
CA GLY A 12 12.86 -16.83 8.60
C GLY A 12 11.42 -17.32 8.53
N ASP A 13 11.11 -18.25 7.63
CA ASP A 13 9.79 -18.87 7.52
C ASP A 13 9.42 -19.63 8.78
N ARG A 14 10.34 -20.41 9.34
CA ARG A 14 10.13 -21.15 10.60
C ARG A 14 9.87 -20.21 11.76
N ALA A 15 10.62 -19.14 11.90
CA ALA A 15 10.43 -18.14 12.95
C ALA A 15 9.09 -17.43 12.84
N ALA A 16 8.59 -17.21 11.62
CA ALA A 16 7.30 -16.61 11.34
C ALA A 16 6.12 -17.61 11.37
N GLY A 17 6.37 -18.90 11.59
CA GLY A 17 5.36 -19.96 11.55
C GLY A 17 4.80 -20.21 10.13
N ILE A 18 5.53 -19.83 9.09
CA ILE A 18 5.11 -19.97 7.70
C ILE A 18 5.61 -21.30 7.15
N GLN A 19 4.72 -22.02 6.45
CA GLN A 19 5.07 -23.22 5.70
C GLN A 19 4.63 -23.05 4.25
N THR A 20 5.59 -23.07 3.33
CA THR A 20 5.30 -23.11 1.90
C THR A 20 5.31 -24.57 1.42
N THR A 21 4.36 -24.93 0.58
CA THR A 21 4.25 -26.24 -0.06
C THR A 21 4.71 -26.17 -1.51
N GLU A 22 4.86 -27.32 -2.16
CA GLU A 22 5.16 -27.41 -3.60
C GLU A 22 4.10 -26.72 -4.48
N ARG A 23 2.90 -26.47 -3.94
CA ARG A 23 1.82 -25.74 -4.60
C ARG A 23 1.97 -24.23 -4.51
N PHE A 24 2.90 -23.73 -3.69
CA PHE A 24 3.10 -22.30 -3.56
C PHE A 24 3.41 -21.67 -4.91
N ARG A 25 2.68 -20.62 -5.22
CA ARG A 25 2.92 -19.74 -6.38
C ARG A 25 2.81 -18.30 -5.91
N ARG A 26 3.66 -17.47 -6.43
CA ARG A 26 3.56 -16.02 -6.20
C ARG A 26 2.22 -15.53 -6.74
N PHE A 27 1.55 -14.73 -5.96
CA PHE A 27 0.26 -14.16 -6.35
C PHE A 27 0.45 -12.97 -7.31
N THR A 28 -0.45 -12.78 -8.25
CA THR A 28 -0.46 -11.60 -9.12
C THR A 28 -1.43 -10.57 -8.56
N GLN A 29 -1.04 -9.29 -8.56
CA GLN A 29 -1.90 -8.23 -8.05
C GLN A 29 -3.22 -8.11 -8.85
N ARG A 30 -3.19 -8.49 -10.13
CA ARG A 30 -4.40 -8.49 -10.97
C ARG A 30 -5.51 -9.37 -10.40
N ASP A 31 -5.14 -10.46 -9.73
CA ASP A 31 -6.08 -11.45 -9.23
C ASP A 31 -6.53 -11.19 -7.78
N ASP A 32 -6.10 -10.08 -7.16
CA ASP A 32 -6.61 -9.70 -5.86
C ASP A 32 -8.09 -9.28 -5.95
N MET A 33 -8.80 -9.37 -4.83
CA MET A 33 -10.24 -9.13 -4.76
C MET A 33 -10.63 -7.72 -5.24
N PHE A 34 -9.82 -6.72 -4.96
CA PHE A 34 -10.11 -5.34 -5.36
C PHE A 34 -9.97 -5.13 -6.86
N ASN A 35 -8.97 -5.76 -7.48
CA ASN A 35 -8.73 -5.62 -8.92
C ASN A 35 -9.66 -6.50 -9.75
N ARG A 36 -9.97 -7.73 -9.31
CA ARG A 36 -10.87 -8.64 -10.01
C ARG A 36 -12.26 -8.05 -10.27
N ALA A 37 -12.74 -7.21 -9.36
CA ALA A 37 -14.02 -6.54 -9.50
C ALA A 37 -14.15 -5.70 -10.79
N PHE A 38 -13.05 -5.27 -11.38
CA PHE A 38 -13.05 -4.39 -12.55
C PHE A 38 -12.84 -5.13 -13.89
N TRP A 39 -12.31 -6.35 -13.87
CA TRP A 39 -11.97 -7.06 -15.10
C TRP A 39 -12.51 -8.48 -15.20
N ASP A 40 -12.90 -9.11 -14.10
CA ASP A 40 -13.33 -10.49 -14.05
C ASP A 40 -14.87 -10.56 -14.10
N ASP A 41 -15.41 -11.00 -15.22
CA ASP A 41 -16.85 -11.05 -15.45
C ASP A 41 -17.59 -12.00 -14.47
N ASP A 42 -16.90 -12.98 -13.89
CA ASP A 42 -17.48 -13.87 -12.88
C ASP A 42 -17.66 -13.14 -11.51
N VAL A 43 -16.88 -12.12 -11.28
CA VAL A 43 -16.87 -11.33 -10.01
C VAL A 43 -17.60 -10.00 -10.19
N ARG A 44 -17.47 -9.39 -11.37
CA ARG A 44 -18.03 -8.08 -11.66
C ARG A 44 -19.55 -8.09 -11.60
N ARG A 45 -20.12 -7.28 -10.72
CA ARG A 45 -21.55 -7.10 -10.53
C ARG A 45 -21.92 -5.62 -10.67
N PRO A 46 -23.12 -5.28 -11.20
CA PRO A 46 -23.59 -3.90 -11.26
C PRO A 46 -23.55 -3.22 -9.90
N GLU A 47 -23.99 -3.90 -8.85
CA GLU A 47 -24.04 -3.36 -7.47
C GLU A 47 -22.63 -3.04 -6.93
N MET A 48 -21.62 -3.78 -7.36
CA MET A 48 -20.25 -3.52 -7.01
C MET A 48 -19.73 -2.26 -7.72
N MET A 49 -20.09 -2.06 -8.97
CA MET A 49 -19.74 -0.85 -9.71
C MET A 49 -20.42 0.38 -9.11
N GLU A 50 -21.70 0.30 -8.76
CA GLU A 50 -22.43 1.33 -8.04
C GLU A 50 -21.77 1.66 -6.69
N PHE A 51 -21.29 0.64 -5.98
CA PHE A 51 -20.55 0.84 -4.75
C PHE A 51 -19.26 1.64 -4.98
N PHE A 52 -18.45 1.29 -5.97
CA PHE A 52 -17.23 2.03 -6.29
C PHE A 52 -17.51 3.43 -6.81
N GLU A 53 -18.54 3.64 -7.60
CA GLU A 53 -18.97 4.97 -8.05
C GLU A 53 -19.45 5.84 -6.89
N SER A 54 -20.10 5.26 -5.89
CA SER A 54 -20.53 5.97 -4.69
C SER A 54 -19.36 6.53 -3.86
N TYR A 55 -18.17 6.07 -4.10
CA TYR A 55 -16.98 6.60 -3.46
C TYR A 55 -16.63 8.02 -3.90
N ARG A 56 -16.99 8.44 -5.09
CA ARG A 56 -16.62 9.76 -5.64
C ARG A 56 -17.70 10.81 -5.45
N VAL A 57 -18.93 10.42 -5.64
CA VAL A 57 -20.09 11.31 -5.46
C VAL A 57 -21.20 10.44 -4.87
N ALA A 58 -21.69 10.80 -3.68
CA ALA A 58 -22.90 10.15 -3.18
C ALA A 58 -24.09 10.62 -4.02
N PRO A 59 -24.58 9.86 -5.01
CA PRO A 59 -25.70 10.30 -5.85
C PRO A 59 -26.98 10.42 -5.03
N VAL A 60 -27.09 9.66 -3.96
CA VAL A 60 -28.16 9.77 -2.97
C VAL A 60 -27.56 9.54 -1.58
N SER A 61 -27.48 10.59 -0.76
CA SER A 61 -27.11 10.40 0.64
C SER A 61 -28.16 9.51 1.30
N ARG A 62 -27.78 8.33 1.74
CA ARG A 62 -28.65 7.52 2.58
C ARG A 62 -28.88 8.29 3.87
N ARG A 63 -30.13 8.39 4.32
CA ARG A 63 -30.48 9.02 5.59
C ARG A 63 -30.21 8.05 6.73
N ALA A 64 -28.97 7.62 6.88
CA ALA A 64 -28.53 6.71 7.91
C ALA A 64 -27.18 7.18 8.45
N ASP A 65 -26.94 6.97 9.71
CA ASP A 65 -25.65 7.27 10.35
C ASP A 65 -24.52 6.54 9.62
N GLY A 66 -23.44 7.26 9.36
CA GLY A 66 -22.30 6.75 8.61
C GLY A 66 -22.44 6.80 7.07
N PHE A 67 -23.59 7.25 6.54
CA PHE A 67 -23.86 7.38 5.10
C PHE A 67 -24.45 8.74 4.70
N THR A 68 -24.31 9.73 5.55
CA THR A 68 -24.74 11.09 5.23
C THR A 68 -23.75 11.74 4.25
N GLN A 69 -24.17 12.85 3.64
CA GLN A 69 -23.27 13.63 2.80
C GLN A 69 -22.02 14.09 3.56
N LYS A 70 -22.15 14.41 4.83
CA LYS A 70 -21.02 14.76 5.72
C LYS A 70 -20.03 13.60 5.88
N ASP A 71 -20.54 12.38 6.06
CA ASP A 71 -19.71 11.18 6.23
C ASP A 71 -18.92 10.89 4.95
N PHE A 72 -19.54 11.03 3.78
CA PHE A 72 -18.85 10.92 2.50
C PHE A 72 -17.82 12.05 2.27
N ALA A 73 -18.11 13.27 2.70
CA ALA A 73 -17.16 14.37 2.63
C ALA A 73 -15.92 14.10 3.49
N LEU A 74 -16.12 13.60 4.72
CA LEU A 74 -15.04 13.18 5.62
C LEU A 74 -14.17 12.10 4.97
N ARG A 75 -14.80 11.09 4.39
CA ARG A 75 -14.10 10.02 3.70
C ARG A 75 -13.26 10.54 2.52
N ASN A 76 -13.85 11.35 1.66
CA ASN A 76 -13.12 11.89 0.50
C ASN A 76 -11.95 12.77 0.93
N ALA A 77 -12.10 13.56 2.00
CA ALA A 77 -11.02 14.35 2.57
C ALA A 77 -9.89 13.47 3.12
N ALA A 78 -10.22 12.36 3.78
CA ALA A 78 -9.24 11.44 4.33
C ALA A 78 -8.39 10.74 3.25
N TRP A 79 -8.91 10.56 2.04
CA TRP A 79 -8.18 9.95 0.93
C TRP A 79 -7.45 10.96 0.02
N ALA A 80 -7.73 12.26 0.16
CA ALA A 80 -7.24 13.26 -0.78
C ALA A 80 -5.71 13.31 -0.87
N VAL A 81 -5.01 13.17 0.24
CA VAL A 81 -3.54 13.21 0.29
C VAL A 81 -2.96 11.97 -0.40
N SER A 82 -3.46 10.79 -0.05
CA SER A 82 -3.02 9.52 -0.66
C SER A 82 -3.28 9.50 -2.17
N ASP A 83 -4.44 9.97 -2.62
CA ASP A 83 -4.80 10.05 -4.03
C ASP A 83 -3.88 11.01 -4.80
N GLU A 84 -3.55 12.16 -4.22
CA GLU A 84 -2.63 13.13 -4.82
C GLU A 84 -1.23 12.56 -4.98
N PHE A 85 -0.67 11.96 -3.92
CA PHE A 85 0.65 11.34 -3.99
C PHE A 85 0.71 10.17 -4.98
N SER A 86 -0.32 9.33 -5.01
CA SER A 86 -0.42 8.21 -5.95
C SER A 86 -0.49 8.71 -7.39
N SER A 87 -1.30 9.72 -7.65
CA SER A 87 -1.45 10.33 -8.98
C SER A 87 -0.14 10.94 -9.48
N ARG A 88 0.58 11.63 -8.62
CA ARG A 88 1.89 12.23 -8.95
C ARG A 88 2.94 11.16 -9.19
N GLY A 89 2.98 10.12 -8.38
CA GLY A 89 3.87 8.97 -8.58
C GLY A 89 3.64 8.30 -9.92
N GLU A 90 2.39 8.19 -10.39
CA GLU A 90 2.07 7.63 -11.70
C GLU A 90 2.40 8.58 -12.88
N SER A 91 2.08 9.88 -12.76
CA SER A 91 2.24 10.85 -13.84
C SER A 91 3.69 11.28 -14.05
N GLU A 92 4.46 11.42 -12.97
CA GLU A 92 5.82 11.96 -12.98
C GLU A 92 6.89 10.86 -12.93
N GLY A 93 6.50 9.61 -12.74
CA GLY A 93 7.43 8.47 -12.64
C GLY A 93 8.32 8.51 -11.41
N ILE A 94 8.00 9.36 -10.43
CA ILE A 94 8.76 9.54 -9.20
C ILE A 94 8.44 8.37 -8.27
N ARG A 95 9.29 7.37 -8.29
CA ARG A 95 9.16 6.20 -7.40
C ARG A 95 10.01 6.31 -6.14
N GLU A 96 11.04 7.13 -6.17
CA GLU A 96 11.92 7.39 -5.04
C GLU A 96 11.45 8.69 -4.40
N GLY A 97 10.72 8.55 -3.29
CA GLY A 97 9.97 9.57 -2.62
C GLY A 97 10.72 10.78 -2.09
N PHE A 98 11.16 11.66 -2.95
CA PHE A 98 11.45 13.02 -2.54
C PHE A 98 10.41 13.96 -3.15
N ASN A 99 9.23 14.01 -2.54
CA ASN A 99 8.23 14.99 -2.89
C ASN A 99 8.44 16.25 -2.05
N ALA A 100 9.25 17.18 -2.56
CA ALA A 100 9.25 18.53 -2.02
C ALA A 100 7.94 19.20 -2.44
N LEU A 101 6.98 19.32 -1.53
CA LEU A 101 5.67 19.95 -1.78
C LEU A 101 5.81 21.37 -2.37
N LEU A 102 6.87 22.10 -1.98
CA LEU A 102 7.19 23.44 -2.44
C LEU A 102 8.08 23.44 -3.69
N GLN A 103 8.70 22.32 -4.02
CA GLN A 103 9.57 22.16 -5.20
C GLN A 103 9.37 20.78 -5.82
N PRO A 104 8.22 20.52 -6.44
CA PRO A 104 7.87 19.21 -6.97
C PRO A 104 8.83 18.70 -8.06
N THR A 105 9.63 19.58 -8.64
CA THR A 105 10.65 19.27 -9.66
C THR A 105 12.06 19.10 -9.07
N ALA A 106 12.24 19.23 -7.76
CA ALA A 106 13.54 19.02 -7.15
C ALA A 106 13.99 17.57 -7.35
N LYS A 107 15.18 17.41 -7.92
CA LYS A 107 15.78 16.09 -8.12
C LYS A 107 16.37 15.60 -6.79
N PRO A 108 16.33 14.28 -6.54
CA PRO A 108 17.04 13.70 -5.40
C PRO A 108 18.53 14.04 -5.47
N ALA A 109 19.19 14.13 -4.30
CA ALA A 109 20.64 14.30 -4.24
C ALA A 109 21.34 13.12 -4.97
N THR A 110 22.35 13.44 -5.74
CA THR A 110 23.15 12.43 -6.45
C THR A 110 24.12 11.68 -5.53
N THR A 111 24.42 12.27 -4.37
CA THR A 111 25.32 11.67 -3.37
C THR A 111 24.49 10.84 -2.38
N ARG A 112 24.88 9.59 -2.21
CA ARG A 112 24.29 8.70 -1.21
C ARG A 112 25.05 8.82 0.12
N VAL A 113 24.33 8.74 1.22
CA VAL A 113 24.93 8.64 2.56
C VAL A 113 25.45 7.22 2.74
N GLY A 114 26.70 7.11 3.19
CA GLY A 114 27.28 5.81 3.57
C GLY A 114 26.59 5.25 4.81
N VAL A 115 26.46 3.94 4.88
CA VAL A 115 25.92 3.23 6.04
C VAL A 115 27.05 2.33 6.58
N ASP A 116 27.73 2.81 7.61
CA ASP A 116 28.84 2.07 8.24
C ASP A 116 28.33 1.06 9.27
N ASP A 117 27.18 1.34 9.90
CA ASP A 117 26.51 0.48 10.88
C ASP A 117 25.04 0.26 10.48
N PRO A 118 24.71 -0.91 9.90
CA PRO A 118 23.34 -1.23 9.49
C PRO A 118 22.35 -1.31 10.65
N ASP A 119 22.76 -1.71 11.85
CA ASP A 119 21.87 -1.82 13.01
C ASP A 119 21.53 -0.43 13.58
N ALA A 120 22.50 0.46 13.63
CA ALA A 120 22.27 1.86 13.97
C ALA A 120 21.34 2.52 12.94
N MET A 121 21.54 2.29 11.65
CA MET A 121 20.68 2.81 10.59
C MET A 121 19.26 2.24 10.69
N ALA A 122 19.09 0.95 10.96
CA ALA A 122 17.78 0.34 11.15
C ALA A 122 17.03 0.94 12.36
N THR A 123 17.73 1.23 13.42
CA THR A 123 17.21 1.91 14.62
C THR A 123 16.72 3.32 14.27
N GLU A 124 17.52 4.07 13.53
CA GLU A 124 17.18 5.42 13.10
C GLU A 124 15.97 5.43 12.15
N ILE A 125 15.93 4.54 11.18
CA ILE A 125 14.78 4.39 10.28
C ILE A 125 13.48 4.10 11.07
N LYS A 126 13.54 3.19 12.04
CA LYS A 126 12.38 2.89 12.89
C LYS A 126 11.95 4.10 13.72
N ARG A 127 12.90 4.85 14.26
CA ARG A 127 12.63 6.08 15.01
C ARG A 127 11.94 7.13 14.13
N VAL A 128 12.48 7.37 12.94
CA VAL A 128 11.94 8.35 12.00
C VAL A 128 10.54 7.94 11.52
N ALA A 129 10.35 6.67 11.13
CA ALA A 129 9.05 6.18 10.71
C ALA A 129 7.96 6.36 11.79
N LYS A 130 8.31 6.12 13.06
CA LYS A 130 7.39 6.38 14.20
C LYS A 130 7.11 7.87 14.39
N LEU A 131 8.11 8.74 14.19
CA LEU A 131 7.92 10.19 14.23
C LEU A 131 6.91 10.66 13.18
N PHE A 132 6.88 10.01 12.03
CA PHE A 132 5.93 10.27 10.96
C PHE A 132 4.61 9.47 11.07
N GLY A 133 4.32 8.90 12.23
CA GLY A 133 3.00 8.33 12.53
C GLY A 133 2.88 6.81 12.41
N ALA A 134 3.93 6.08 12.05
CA ALA A 134 3.88 4.63 12.05
C ALA A 134 3.76 4.08 13.49
N GLY A 135 2.71 3.32 13.77
CA GLY A 135 2.52 2.64 15.05
C GLY A 135 3.50 1.48 15.23
N ILE A 136 3.72 0.72 14.17
CA ILE A 136 4.63 -0.45 14.14
C ILE A 136 5.56 -0.31 12.94
N VAL A 137 6.83 -0.66 13.14
CA VAL A 137 7.84 -0.65 12.08
C VAL A 137 8.66 -1.93 12.13
N GLY A 138 8.66 -2.70 11.05
CA GLY A 138 9.50 -3.87 10.83
C GLY A 138 10.50 -3.62 9.70
N ILE A 139 11.69 -4.22 9.79
CA ILE A 139 12.66 -4.27 8.70
C ILE A 139 13.03 -5.74 8.50
N ALA A 140 12.96 -6.22 7.28
CA ALA A 140 13.26 -7.59 6.91
C ALA A 140 14.08 -7.64 5.61
N PRO A 141 14.85 -8.70 5.36
CA PRO A 141 15.42 -8.95 4.05
C PRO A 141 14.32 -9.04 2.98
N TYR A 142 14.60 -8.51 1.80
CA TYR A 142 13.68 -8.66 0.68
C TYR A 142 13.62 -10.11 0.24
N ASP A 143 12.42 -10.68 0.23
CA ASP A 143 12.15 -12.02 -0.30
C ASP A 143 11.08 -11.91 -1.40
N PRO A 144 11.43 -12.23 -2.65
CA PRO A 144 10.52 -12.11 -3.78
C PRO A 144 9.28 -13.00 -3.67
N ARG A 145 9.28 -14.03 -2.81
CA ARG A 145 8.11 -14.90 -2.60
C ARG A 145 6.92 -14.11 -2.05
N TRP A 146 7.18 -13.07 -1.25
CA TRP A 146 6.15 -12.29 -0.54
C TRP A 146 5.75 -11.01 -1.27
N THR A 147 6.20 -10.84 -2.50
CA THR A 147 5.77 -9.75 -3.36
C THR A 147 4.95 -10.28 -4.53
N TYR A 148 4.09 -9.45 -5.07
CA TYR A 148 3.33 -9.82 -6.28
C TYR A 148 4.27 -10.26 -7.40
N ALA A 149 3.90 -11.33 -8.12
CA ALA A 149 4.62 -11.77 -9.32
C ALA A 149 4.57 -10.70 -10.41
N THR A 150 3.38 -10.09 -10.56
CA THR A 150 3.16 -8.94 -11.42
C THR A 150 2.24 -7.96 -10.69
N ARG A 151 2.38 -6.68 -10.99
CA ARG A 151 1.42 -5.66 -10.58
C ARG A 151 0.37 -5.43 -11.66
N VAL A 152 -0.71 -4.74 -11.30
CA VAL A 152 -1.76 -4.36 -12.23
C VAL A 152 -1.56 -2.92 -12.69
N ASP A 153 -1.86 -2.64 -13.93
CA ASP A 153 -2.04 -1.29 -14.43
C ASP A 153 -3.45 -0.81 -14.06
N SER A 154 -3.55 0.27 -13.30
CA SER A 154 -4.82 0.76 -12.75
C SER A 154 -5.83 1.25 -13.82
N LYS A 155 -5.35 1.56 -15.02
CA LYS A 155 -6.18 2.06 -16.12
C LYS A 155 -6.66 0.96 -17.05
N THR A 156 -5.78 0.00 -17.32
CA THR A 156 -6.04 -1.06 -18.32
C THR A 156 -6.34 -2.42 -17.68
N PHE A 157 -6.12 -2.56 -16.39
CA PHE A 157 -6.21 -3.82 -15.62
C PHE A 157 -5.35 -4.95 -16.20
N LYS A 158 -4.34 -4.62 -17.00
CA LYS A 158 -3.37 -5.58 -17.53
C LYS A 158 -2.24 -5.78 -16.52
N ALA A 159 -1.73 -7.02 -16.48
CA ALA A 159 -0.54 -7.33 -15.71
C ALA A 159 0.67 -6.62 -16.31
N ARG A 160 1.52 -6.09 -15.43
CA ARG A 160 2.83 -5.53 -15.80
C ARG A 160 3.88 -5.89 -14.75
N GLU A 161 5.13 -5.79 -15.10
CA GLU A 161 6.23 -6.07 -14.19
C GLU A 161 6.18 -5.16 -12.95
N THR A 162 6.62 -5.67 -11.81
CA THR A 162 6.71 -4.90 -10.57
C THR A 162 7.71 -3.76 -10.68
N GLY A 163 8.74 -3.94 -11.50
CA GLY A 163 9.78 -2.94 -11.77
C GLY A 163 10.58 -2.57 -10.51
N LEU A 164 10.72 -3.51 -9.58
CA LEU A 164 11.64 -3.33 -8.45
C LEU A 164 13.09 -3.42 -8.97
N PRO A 165 13.94 -2.47 -8.62
CA PRO A 165 15.34 -2.53 -8.98
C PRO A 165 16.07 -3.73 -8.34
N ASP A 166 17.03 -4.32 -9.04
CA ASP A 166 17.80 -5.49 -8.57
C ASP A 166 18.63 -5.22 -7.30
N TRP A 167 18.87 -3.95 -6.97
CA TRP A 167 19.61 -3.57 -5.76
C TRP A 167 18.74 -3.53 -4.48
N VAL A 168 17.43 -3.75 -4.58
CA VAL A 168 16.56 -3.83 -3.40
C VAL A 168 16.87 -5.10 -2.62
N THR A 169 17.36 -4.93 -1.39
CA THR A 169 17.75 -6.04 -0.51
C THR A 169 16.96 -6.11 0.79
N SER A 170 16.19 -5.06 1.08
CA SER A 170 15.45 -4.96 2.34
C SER A 170 14.05 -4.40 2.11
N VAL A 171 13.13 -4.74 3.02
CA VAL A 171 11.77 -4.23 3.08
C VAL A 171 11.55 -3.56 4.41
N ILE A 172 11.02 -2.34 4.38
CA ILE A 172 10.54 -1.64 5.57
C ILE A 172 9.02 -1.78 5.57
N VAL A 173 8.48 -2.38 6.63
CA VAL A 173 7.04 -2.59 6.80
C VAL A 173 6.54 -1.60 7.84
N LEU A 174 5.56 -0.80 7.46
CA LEU A 174 4.92 0.19 8.32
C LEU A 174 3.50 -0.27 8.66
N GLY A 175 3.13 -0.25 9.92
CA GLY A 175 1.76 -0.46 10.36
C GLY A 175 1.19 0.84 10.92
N HIS A 176 0.10 1.32 10.32
CA HIS A 176 -0.64 2.48 10.78
C HIS A 176 -1.89 2.02 11.51
N GLN A 177 -2.15 2.64 12.66
CA GLN A 177 -3.34 2.33 13.44
C GLN A 177 -4.55 3.04 12.82
N MET A 178 -5.59 2.26 12.54
CA MET A 178 -6.90 2.80 12.21
C MET A 178 -7.72 3.00 13.49
N ASP A 179 -8.53 4.05 13.53
CA ASP A 179 -9.46 4.31 14.61
C ASP A 179 -10.50 3.17 14.73
N ILE A 180 -10.53 2.50 15.87
CA ILE A 180 -11.36 1.30 16.06
C ILE A 180 -12.85 1.61 16.03
N ASP A 181 -13.26 2.76 16.54
CA ASP A 181 -14.68 3.14 16.59
C ASP A 181 -15.18 3.48 15.18
N MET A 182 -14.33 4.15 14.36
CA MET A 182 -14.64 4.38 12.97
C MET A 182 -14.72 3.07 12.18
N VAL A 183 -13.76 2.15 12.37
CA VAL A 183 -13.75 0.84 11.69
C VAL A 183 -14.96 0.00 12.09
N ALA A 184 -15.41 0.07 13.36
CA ALA A 184 -16.57 -0.65 13.85
C ALA A 184 -17.90 -0.22 13.17
N THR A 185 -17.91 0.93 12.49
CA THR A 185 -19.07 1.38 11.71
C THR A 185 -19.20 0.73 10.32
N TYR A 186 -18.26 -0.18 9.95
CA TYR A 186 -18.33 -0.87 8.66
C TYR A 186 -19.74 -1.47 8.41
N PRO A 187 -20.30 -1.34 7.20
CA PRO A 187 -19.71 -0.88 5.92
C PRO A 187 -19.93 0.63 5.60
N SER A 188 -19.87 1.51 6.57
CA SER A 188 -20.14 2.94 6.39
C SER A 188 -19.03 3.71 5.69
N ALA A 189 -19.34 4.93 5.22
CA ALA A 189 -18.36 5.87 4.70
C ALA A 189 -17.34 6.30 5.78
N VAL A 190 -17.73 6.32 7.05
CA VAL A 190 -16.87 6.63 8.19
C VAL A 190 -15.76 5.60 8.34
N ALA A 191 -16.07 4.30 8.19
CA ALA A 191 -15.05 3.25 8.19
C ALA A 191 -14.06 3.43 7.03
N GLY A 192 -14.55 3.85 5.85
CA GLY A 192 -13.69 4.21 4.71
C GLY A 192 -12.77 5.40 4.98
N ALA A 193 -13.21 6.36 5.80
CA ALA A 193 -12.38 7.49 6.23
C ALA A 193 -11.24 7.04 7.16
N ALA A 194 -11.48 6.08 8.07
CA ALA A 194 -10.43 5.52 8.92
C ALA A 194 -9.28 4.92 8.11
N THR A 195 -9.62 4.19 7.05
CA THR A 195 -8.63 3.62 6.12
C THR A 195 -7.87 4.72 5.37
N GLY A 196 -8.58 5.70 4.81
CA GLY A 196 -7.96 6.82 4.09
C GLY A 196 -6.98 7.61 4.96
N ASN A 197 -7.34 7.89 6.19
CA ASN A 197 -6.46 8.57 7.14
C ASN A 197 -5.19 7.77 7.48
N ALA A 198 -5.26 6.44 7.48
CA ALA A 198 -4.08 5.60 7.71
C ALA A 198 -3.14 5.54 6.50
N TYR A 199 -3.64 5.81 5.29
CA TYR A 199 -2.85 5.88 4.06
C TYR A 199 -2.26 7.28 3.78
N SER A 200 -2.75 8.32 4.43
CA SER A 200 -2.33 9.72 4.27
C SER A 200 -1.33 10.15 5.30
#